data_5e37167a17a0719c66050af686681bbf
#
_entry.id   5e37167a17a0719c66050af686681bbf
#
_cell.length_a   1.000
_cell.length_b   1.000
_cell.length_c   1.000
_cell.angle_alpha   90.00
_cell.angle_beta   90.00
_cell.angle_gamma   90.00
#
_symmetry.space_group_name_H-M   'P 1'
#
loop_
_entity.id
_entity.type
_entity.pdbx_description
1 polymer ?
#
loop_
_entity_poly.entity_id
_entity_poly.type
_entity_poly.pdbx_seq_one_letter_code
_entity_poly.pdbx_strand_id
1 'polypeptide(L)'
;PRGEDDPLDELTPLPQEQLPGSEQWSPAQPLPDLSAAAVLEGTPLPASSREELAHRFDPLPEPLYGDVAARDAALFADSAPSFRADVAVRSLHHLAVPGQSDDRDRMATLAHLTTAGPAVVRDAVLVAAADDPARTDALVRTYRAAPEQHRPALATTAAAAVYLGGGQSPAIEAILRHADREGPNAALTRLVEAAKNQGINPHKIRRAIGSSIATQLDEADARWHQSRSSAVRSASFPTTARSVGADAAAAAYRPAPGGRSTGPEVER
;
A
#
# COMPACT_ATOMS: atom_id res chain seq x y z
N PRO A 1 -16.51 -40.68 -52.83
CA PRO A 1 -16.28 -39.25 -52.82
C PRO A 1 -17.49 -38.62 -52.19
N ARG A 2 -17.35 -38.24 -50.97
CA ARG A 2 -18.35 -37.51 -50.18
C ARG A 2 -17.87 -36.07 -50.12
N GLY A 3 -18.70 -35.15 -50.71
CA GLY A 3 -18.55 -33.72 -50.50
C GLY A 3 -18.82 -33.38 -49.04
N GLU A 4 -17.90 -32.72 -48.38
CA GLU A 4 -18.11 -32.05 -47.14
C GLU A 4 -18.65 -30.66 -47.47
N ASP A 5 -19.93 -30.46 -47.21
CA ASP A 5 -20.58 -29.15 -47.22
C ASP A 5 -20.04 -28.33 -46.06
N ASP A 6 -19.30 -27.28 -46.38
CA ASP A 6 -18.73 -26.35 -45.41
C ASP A 6 -19.84 -25.38 -44.93
N PRO A 7 -20.21 -25.35 -43.62
CA PRO A 7 -21.34 -24.54 -43.13
C PRO A 7 -20.97 -23.06 -42.88
N LEU A 8 -19.87 -22.56 -43.46
CA LEU A 8 -19.40 -21.18 -43.22
C LEU A 8 -19.82 -20.15 -44.28
N ASP A 9 -20.51 -20.56 -45.32
CA ASP A 9 -20.91 -19.65 -46.42
C ASP A 9 -22.26 -18.93 -46.26
N GLU A 10 -22.91 -19.03 -45.10
CA GLU A 10 -24.16 -18.28 -44.81
C GLU A 10 -23.97 -17.21 -43.72
N LEU A 11 -22.92 -16.42 -43.78
CA LEU A 11 -22.89 -15.14 -43.06
C LEU A 11 -23.64 -14.10 -43.91
N THR A 12 -24.94 -14.03 -43.75
CA THR A 12 -25.79 -12.96 -44.28
C THR A 12 -25.21 -11.62 -43.76
N PRO A 13 -24.80 -10.67 -44.62
CA PRO A 13 -24.33 -9.38 -44.16
C PRO A 13 -25.46 -8.70 -43.38
N LEU A 14 -25.19 -8.36 -42.13
CA LEU A 14 -26.11 -7.57 -41.31
C LEU A 14 -26.45 -6.27 -42.06
N PRO A 15 -27.74 -5.90 -42.14
CA PRO A 15 -28.16 -4.67 -42.80
C PRO A 15 -27.52 -3.49 -42.10
N GLN A 16 -26.74 -2.69 -42.83
CA GLN A 16 -26.04 -1.48 -42.37
C GLN A 16 -26.97 -0.33 -41.94
N GLU A 17 -28.28 -0.53 -41.95
CA GLU A 17 -29.27 0.55 -41.80
C GLU A 17 -29.81 0.75 -40.39
N GLN A 18 -29.29 0.11 -39.36
CA GLN A 18 -29.82 0.27 -38.00
C GLN A 18 -28.74 0.44 -36.94
N LEU A 19 -27.75 1.29 -37.19
CA LEU A 19 -27.02 1.94 -36.08
C LEU A 19 -27.83 3.17 -35.64
N PRO A 20 -28.50 3.18 -34.49
CA PRO A 20 -29.11 4.37 -33.95
C PRO A 20 -27.97 5.30 -33.61
N GLY A 21 -27.83 6.43 -34.33
CA GLY A 21 -26.85 7.47 -33.99
C GLY A 21 -26.01 8.03 -35.11
N SER A 22 -26.30 7.75 -36.40
CA SER A 22 -25.76 8.58 -37.47
C SER A 22 -26.59 9.85 -37.67
N GLU A 23 -27.07 10.46 -36.56
CA GLU A 23 -27.43 11.86 -36.59
C GLU A 23 -26.17 12.65 -36.91
N GLN A 24 -26.21 13.30 -38.08
CA GLN A 24 -25.14 14.15 -38.60
C GLN A 24 -24.62 15.04 -37.49
N TRP A 25 -23.40 14.72 -37.01
CA TRP A 25 -22.67 15.58 -36.11
C TRP A 25 -22.52 16.94 -36.80
N SER A 26 -23.36 17.91 -36.44
CA SER A 26 -23.32 19.26 -36.96
C SER A 26 -22.22 20.01 -36.21
N PRO A 27 -21.13 20.45 -36.86
CA PRO A 27 -20.02 21.09 -36.19
C PRO A 27 -20.33 22.51 -35.67
N ALA A 28 -21.59 22.91 -35.61
CA ALA A 28 -22.01 24.25 -35.30
C ALA A 28 -22.68 24.45 -33.92
N GLN A 29 -22.77 23.44 -33.07
CA GLN A 29 -23.17 23.70 -31.69
C GLN A 29 -21.89 23.95 -30.87
N PRO A 30 -21.70 25.16 -30.31
CA PRO A 30 -20.65 25.35 -29.33
C PRO A 30 -20.88 24.37 -28.21
N LEU A 31 -19.86 23.52 -27.93
CA LEU A 31 -19.88 22.68 -26.76
C LEU A 31 -20.24 23.57 -25.56
N PRO A 32 -21.18 23.15 -24.71
CA PRO A 32 -21.47 23.90 -23.48
C PRO A 32 -20.15 24.14 -22.77
N ASP A 33 -19.96 25.36 -22.28
CA ASP A 33 -18.74 25.70 -21.54
C ASP A 33 -18.70 24.89 -20.27
N LEU A 34 -18.15 23.68 -20.38
CA LEU A 34 -18.00 22.72 -19.26
C LEU A 34 -17.22 23.35 -18.10
N SER A 35 -16.40 24.36 -18.40
CA SER A 35 -15.66 25.11 -17.39
C SER A 35 -16.59 25.93 -16.51
N ALA A 36 -17.58 26.62 -17.12
CA ALA A 36 -18.55 27.42 -16.38
C ALA A 36 -19.48 26.55 -15.53
N ALA A 37 -19.93 25.41 -16.05
CA ALA A 37 -20.73 24.44 -15.29
C ALA A 37 -19.95 23.87 -14.10
N ALA A 38 -18.68 23.49 -14.30
CA ALA A 38 -17.82 22.97 -13.25
C ALA A 38 -17.59 23.98 -12.12
N VAL A 39 -17.40 25.26 -12.44
CA VAL A 39 -17.25 26.33 -11.44
C VAL A 39 -18.52 26.51 -10.62
N LEU A 40 -19.70 26.47 -11.25
CA LEU A 40 -20.98 26.60 -10.57
C LEU A 40 -21.28 25.42 -9.65
N GLU A 41 -20.83 24.23 -10.02
CA GLU A 41 -21.02 23.00 -9.24
C GLU A 41 -19.92 22.76 -8.21
N GLY A 42 -18.90 23.64 -8.14
CA GLY A 42 -17.74 23.48 -7.27
C GLY A 42 -16.85 22.28 -7.64
N THR A 43 -17.01 21.75 -8.87
CA THR A 43 -16.20 20.66 -9.39
C THR A 43 -14.86 21.22 -9.88
N PRO A 44 -13.73 20.51 -9.67
CA PRO A 44 -12.44 20.94 -10.22
C PRO A 44 -12.52 21.08 -11.73
N LEU A 45 -12.06 22.22 -12.24
CA LEU A 45 -11.96 22.45 -13.69
C LEU A 45 -11.16 21.30 -14.35
N PRO A 46 -11.58 20.83 -15.51
CA PRO A 46 -10.77 19.87 -16.27
C PRO A 46 -9.40 20.47 -16.55
N ALA A 47 -8.36 19.65 -16.44
CA ALA A 47 -7.00 20.10 -16.75
C ALA A 47 -6.89 20.48 -18.22
N SER A 48 -6.32 21.66 -18.51
CA SER A 48 -6.16 22.15 -19.87
C SER A 48 -5.06 21.43 -20.64
N SER A 49 -4.12 20.81 -19.92
CA SER A 49 -3.02 20.05 -20.50
C SER A 49 -2.69 18.79 -19.66
N ARG A 50 -1.92 17.87 -20.28
CA ARG A 50 -1.41 16.69 -19.58
C ARG A 50 -0.44 17.07 -18.46
N GLU A 51 0.33 18.11 -18.64
CA GLU A 51 1.26 18.67 -17.67
C GLU A 51 0.51 19.25 -16.47
N GLU A 52 -0.53 20.04 -16.72
CA GLU A 52 -1.38 20.59 -15.64
C GLU A 52 -2.04 19.46 -14.84
N LEU A 53 -2.56 18.44 -15.52
CA LEU A 53 -3.11 17.26 -14.86
C LEU A 53 -2.04 16.59 -13.99
N ALA A 54 -0.82 16.45 -14.52
CA ALA A 54 0.29 15.84 -13.79
C ALA A 54 0.63 16.61 -12.52
N HIS A 55 0.70 17.94 -12.60
CA HIS A 55 0.98 18.80 -11.44
C HIS A 55 -0.07 18.71 -10.32
N ARG A 56 -1.32 18.36 -10.66
CA ARG A 56 -2.35 18.13 -9.63
C ARG A 56 -2.02 16.93 -8.72
N PHE A 57 -1.18 16.02 -9.19
CA PHE A 57 -0.78 14.82 -8.45
C PHE A 57 0.64 14.90 -7.89
N ASP A 58 1.37 15.99 -8.13
CA ASP A 58 2.69 16.16 -7.55
C ASP A 58 2.61 16.27 -6.01
N PRO A 59 3.58 15.74 -5.31
CA PRO A 59 3.70 15.93 -3.87
C PRO A 59 3.78 17.42 -3.51
N LEU A 60 3.24 17.77 -2.35
CA LEU A 60 3.41 19.12 -1.82
C LEU A 60 4.89 19.35 -1.48
N PRO A 61 5.39 20.60 -1.67
CA PRO A 61 6.77 20.94 -1.34
C PRO A 61 7.11 20.67 0.13
N GLU A 62 6.15 20.97 1.01
CA GLU A 62 6.24 20.71 2.44
C GLU A 62 5.18 19.70 2.84
N PRO A 63 5.54 18.67 3.65
CA PRO A 63 4.57 17.73 4.17
C PRO A 63 3.60 18.44 5.13
N LEU A 64 2.32 18.07 5.06
CA LEU A 64 1.32 18.65 5.97
C LEU A 64 1.23 17.93 7.31
N TYR A 65 1.77 16.73 7.41
CA TYR A 65 1.81 15.93 8.63
C TYR A 65 3.17 15.26 8.81
N GLY A 66 3.47 14.86 10.05
CA GLY A 66 4.67 14.09 10.40
C GLY A 66 4.35 12.59 10.53
N ASP A 67 5.30 11.87 11.11
CA ASP A 67 5.07 10.49 11.53
C ASP A 67 4.08 10.43 12.71
N VAL A 68 3.42 9.28 12.85
CA VAL A 68 2.64 9.01 14.06
C VAL A 68 3.52 9.08 15.31
N ALA A 69 2.94 9.47 16.43
CA ALA A 69 3.64 9.48 17.69
C ALA A 69 4.24 8.09 17.98
N ALA A 70 5.42 8.03 18.57
CA ALA A 70 6.11 6.77 18.86
C ALA A 70 5.26 5.80 19.70
N ARG A 71 4.39 6.33 20.58
CA ARG A 71 3.43 5.53 21.35
C ARG A 71 2.43 4.83 20.44
N ASP A 72 1.88 5.53 19.44
CA ASP A 72 0.87 5.00 18.55
C ASP A 72 1.51 4.02 17.55
N ALA A 73 2.72 4.31 17.07
CA ALA A 73 3.51 3.40 16.25
C ALA A 73 3.76 2.07 16.99
N ALA A 74 4.11 2.13 18.30
CA ALA A 74 4.30 0.95 19.14
C ALA A 74 2.98 0.17 19.33
N LEU A 75 1.87 0.88 19.57
CA LEU A 75 0.55 0.28 19.68
C LEU A 75 0.17 -0.47 18.39
N PHE A 76 0.36 0.15 17.25
CA PHE A 76 0.08 -0.48 15.95
C PHE A 76 1.00 -1.66 15.69
N ALA A 77 2.29 -1.56 15.99
CA ALA A 77 3.23 -2.68 15.86
C ALA A 77 2.81 -3.89 16.69
N ASP A 78 2.19 -3.66 17.84
CA ASP A 78 1.75 -4.67 18.79
C ASP A 78 0.29 -5.14 18.59
N SER A 79 -0.38 -4.62 17.58
CA SER A 79 -1.78 -4.94 17.24
C SER A 79 -1.89 -5.97 16.13
N ALA A 80 -3.01 -6.72 16.13
CA ALA A 80 -3.34 -7.67 15.07
C ALA A 80 -3.51 -6.97 13.70
N PRO A 81 -3.17 -7.63 12.59
CA PRO A 81 -3.35 -7.08 11.25
C PRO A 81 -4.77 -6.60 10.93
N SER A 82 -5.80 -7.34 11.35
CA SER A 82 -7.21 -6.94 11.16
C SER A 82 -7.54 -5.62 11.87
N PHE A 83 -7.06 -5.43 13.10
CA PHE A 83 -7.22 -4.18 13.83
C PHE A 83 -6.54 -3.00 13.10
N ARG A 84 -5.32 -3.20 12.60
CA ARG A 84 -4.61 -2.18 11.80
C ARG A 84 -5.36 -1.82 10.53
N ALA A 85 -5.88 -2.83 9.82
CA ALA A 85 -6.69 -2.63 8.61
C ALA A 85 -7.96 -1.82 8.92
N ASP A 86 -8.66 -2.16 9.99
CA ASP A 86 -9.86 -1.46 10.41
C ASP A 86 -9.59 0.01 10.79
N VAL A 87 -8.51 0.28 11.54
CA VAL A 87 -8.09 1.67 11.86
C VAL A 87 -7.71 2.45 10.60
N ALA A 88 -6.97 1.84 9.67
CA ALA A 88 -6.56 2.49 8.44
C ALA A 88 -7.77 2.82 7.55
N VAL A 89 -8.70 1.87 7.37
CA VAL A 89 -9.92 2.07 6.59
C VAL A 89 -10.83 3.12 7.23
N ARG A 90 -10.98 3.13 8.57
CA ARG A 90 -11.74 4.19 9.27
C ARG A 90 -11.09 5.57 9.11
N SER A 91 -9.76 5.65 9.14
CA SER A 91 -9.05 6.92 8.88
C SER A 91 -9.30 7.41 7.46
N LEU A 92 -9.27 6.51 6.48
CA LEU A 92 -9.61 6.82 5.10
C LEU A 92 -11.05 7.33 4.94
N HIS A 93 -12.02 6.65 5.59
CA HIS A 93 -13.43 7.08 5.58
C HIS A 93 -13.61 8.46 6.19
N HIS A 94 -12.96 8.74 7.32
CA HIS A 94 -13.00 10.03 7.98
C HIS A 94 -12.47 11.15 7.05
N LEU A 95 -11.33 10.94 6.43
CA LEU A 95 -10.71 11.89 5.50
C LEU A 95 -11.52 12.11 4.21
N ALA A 96 -12.42 11.20 3.86
CA ALA A 96 -13.32 11.33 2.71
C ALA A 96 -14.56 12.19 3.02
N VAL A 97 -14.85 12.47 4.30
CA VAL A 97 -15.99 13.30 4.70
C VAL A 97 -15.66 14.78 4.44
N PRO A 98 -16.57 15.54 3.78
CA PRO A 98 -16.39 16.97 3.59
C PRO A 98 -16.13 17.71 4.91
N GLY A 99 -15.11 18.58 4.93
CA GLY A 99 -14.70 19.33 6.11
C GLY A 99 -13.78 18.58 7.09
N GLN A 100 -13.49 17.30 6.85
CA GLN A 100 -12.55 16.50 7.66
C GLN A 100 -11.30 16.10 6.86
N SER A 101 -11.18 16.59 5.65
CA SER A 101 -10.12 16.22 4.68
C SER A 101 -8.70 16.57 5.13
N ASP A 102 -8.54 17.50 6.06
CA ASP A 102 -7.25 18.07 6.49
C ASP A 102 -6.85 17.62 7.90
N ASP A 103 -7.47 16.57 8.43
CA ASP A 103 -7.12 15.95 9.72
C ASP A 103 -5.74 15.29 9.60
N ARG A 104 -4.72 15.99 10.09
CA ARG A 104 -3.31 15.60 9.99
C ARG A 104 -2.98 14.32 10.75
N ASP A 105 -3.62 14.09 11.89
CA ASP A 105 -3.40 12.90 12.70
C ASP A 105 -3.98 11.66 11.99
N ARG A 106 -5.11 11.82 11.33
CA ARG A 106 -5.69 10.76 10.51
C ARG A 106 -4.88 10.48 9.26
N MET A 107 -4.33 11.51 8.61
CA MET A 107 -3.40 11.33 7.50
C MET A 107 -2.13 10.58 7.93
N ALA A 108 -1.51 10.98 9.05
CA ALA A 108 -0.34 10.30 9.60
C ALA A 108 -0.64 8.82 9.92
N THR A 109 -1.78 8.55 10.57
CA THR A 109 -2.21 7.19 10.89
C THR A 109 -2.43 6.34 9.65
N LEU A 110 -3.16 6.87 8.65
CA LEU A 110 -3.40 6.19 7.38
C LEU A 110 -2.08 5.89 6.66
N ALA A 111 -1.19 6.88 6.58
CA ALA A 111 0.12 6.74 5.95
C ALA A 111 0.96 5.66 6.64
N HIS A 112 1.10 5.72 7.95
CA HIS A 112 1.88 4.76 8.74
C HIS A 112 1.36 3.34 8.55
N LEU A 113 0.06 3.11 8.72
CA LEU A 113 -0.54 1.77 8.62
C LEU A 113 -0.47 1.19 7.20
N THR A 114 -0.56 2.06 6.18
CA THR A 114 -0.47 1.63 4.78
C THR A 114 0.97 1.29 4.37
N THR A 115 1.98 1.96 4.95
CA THR A 115 3.38 1.83 4.53
C THR A 115 4.20 0.89 5.44
N ALA A 116 3.97 0.90 6.74
CA ALA A 116 4.70 0.10 7.72
C ALA A 116 3.98 -1.21 8.11
N GLY A 117 2.72 -1.36 7.73
CA GLY A 117 1.91 -2.55 8.03
C GLY A 117 2.19 -3.75 7.10
N PRO A 118 1.64 -4.92 7.43
CA PRO A 118 1.60 -6.05 6.50
C PRO A 118 0.88 -5.67 5.19
N ALA A 119 1.25 -6.31 4.07
CA ALA A 119 0.68 -6.02 2.76
C ALA A 119 -0.87 -6.10 2.74
N VAL A 120 -1.46 -7.02 3.50
CA VAL A 120 -2.92 -7.16 3.60
C VAL A 120 -3.61 -5.92 4.17
N VAL A 121 -2.95 -5.14 5.04
CA VAL A 121 -3.49 -3.87 5.56
C VAL A 121 -3.56 -2.83 4.43
N ARG A 122 -2.49 -2.70 3.65
CA ARG A 122 -2.46 -1.86 2.46
C ARG A 122 -3.54 -2.28 1.45
N ASP A 123 -3.69 -3.58 1.23
CA ASP A 123 -4.65 -4.11 0.26
C ASP A 123 -6.11 -3.87 0.71
N ALA A 124 -6.39 -3.89 2.02
CA ALA A 124 -7.67 -3.48 2.58
C ALA A 124 -7.97 -1.98 2.33
N VAL A 125 -6.97 -1.12 2.56
CA VAL A 125 -7.07 0.32 2.24
C VAL A 125 -7.30 0.53 0.75
N LEU A 126 -6.58 -0.20 -0.09
CA LEU A 126 -6.68 -0.12 -1.55
C LEU A 126 -8.11 -0.43 -2.05
N VAL A 127 -8.71 -1.53 -1.58
CA VAL A 127 -10.08 -1.89 -1.96
C VAL A 127 -11.09 -0.86 -1.44
N ALA A 128 -10.96 -0.45 -0.17
CA ALA A 128 -11.83 0.56 0.41
C ALA A 128 -11.75 1.90 -0.33
N ALA A 129 -10.56 2.31 -0.79
CA ALA A 129 -10.38 3.52 -1.59
C ALA A 129 -11.03 3.38 -2.96
N ALA A 130 -10.78 2.26 -3.66
CA ALA A 130 -11.27 2.05 -5.02
C ALA A 130 -12.81 1.92 -5.14
N ASP A 131 -13.49 1.68 -4.04
CA ASP A 131 -14.96 1.57 -4.00
C ASP A 131 -15.68 2.93 -4.02
N ASP A 132 -14.96 4.03 -3.71
CA ASP A 132 -15.55 5.35 -3.54
C ASP A 132 -14.56 6.45 -4.03
N PRO A 133 -14.95 7.28 -5.00
CA PRO A 133 -14.11 8.37 -5.49
C PRO A 133 -13.61 9.32 -4.39
N ALA A 134 -14.45 9.64 -3.40
CA ALA A 134 -14.07 10.53 -2.30
C ALA A 134 -12.96 9.91 -1.42
N ARG A 135 -12.98 8.59 -1.24
CA ARG A 135 -11.91 7.87 -0.53
C ARG A 135 -10.64 7.76 -1.38
N THR A 136 -10.77 7.56 -2.69
CA THR A 136 -9.63 7.62 -3.60
C THR A 136 -8.96 8.99 -3.52
N ASP A 137 -9.73 10.08 -3.55
CA ASP A 137 -9.22 11.44 -3.42
C ASP A 137 -8.58 11.69 -2.05
N ALA A 138 -9.15 11.15 -0.96
CA ALA A 138 -8.57 11.22 0.38
C ALA A 138 -7.19 10.54 0.43
N LEU A 139 -7.06 9.37 -0.20
CA LEU A 139 -5.78 8.65 -0.28
C LEU A 139 -4.75 9.44 -1.12
N VAL A 140 -5.17 10.01 -2.25
CA VAL A 140 -4.32 10.87 -3.10
C VAL A 140 -3.87 12.11 -2.32
N ARG A 141 -4.75 12.78 -1.58
CA ARG A 141 -4.36 13.92 -0.72
C ARG A 141 -3.37 13.49 0.36
N THR A 142 -3.61 12.36 1.01
CA THR A 142 -2.68 11.81 2.01
C THR A 142 -1.30 11.56 1.41
N TYR A 143 -1.21 10.97 0.23
CA TYR A 143 0.04 10.78 -0.50
C TYR A 143 0.73 12.11 -0.81
N ARG A 144 0.00 13.10 -1.34
CA ARG A 144 0.57 14.39 -1.72
C ARG A 144 1.13 15.16 -0.54
N ALA A 145 0.48 15.04 0.61
CA ALA A 145 0.84 15.69 1.87
C ALA A 145 1.90 14.93 2.67
N ALA A 146 2.34 13.77 2.20
CA ALA A 146 3.17 12.84 2.96
C ALA A 146 4.62 13.30 3.13
N PRO A 147 5.25 12.98 4.28
CA PRO A 147 6.69 13.01 4.44
C PRO A 147 7.39 12.14 3.40
N GLU A 148 8.63 12.48 3.05
CA GLU A 148 9.38 11.84 1.96
C GLU A 148 9.51 10.33 2.13
N GLN A 149 9.73 9.84 3.35
CA GLN A 149 9.87 8.42 3.64
C GLN A 149 8.61 7.57 3.38
N HIS A 150 7.42 8.15 3.45
CA HIS A 150 6.15 7.46 3.18
C HIS A 150 5.68 7.62 1.73
N ARG A 151 6.16 8.65 1.06
CA ARG A 151 5.66 9.11 -0.24
C ARG A 151 5.68 8.04 -1.32
N PRO A 152 6.79 7.28 -1.55
CA PRO A 152 6.82 6.29 -2.63
C PRO A 152 5.81 5.15 -2.45
N ALA A 153 5.66 4.64 -1.23
CA ALA A 153 4.72 3.56 -0.93
C ALA A 153 3.26 4.02 -1.03
N LEU A 154 2.96 5.25 -0.57
CA LEU A 154 1.64 5.85 -0.70
C LEU A 154 1.31 6.17 -2.16
N ALA A 155 2.27 6.65 -2.97
CA ALA A 155 2.08 6.86 -4.39
C ALA A 155 1.69 5.56 -5.10
N THR A 156 2.39 4.46 -4.80
CA THR A 156 2.04 3.14 -5.35
C THR A 156 0.60 2.76 -5.00
N THR A 157 0.20 2.92 -3.74
CA THR A 157 -1.15 2.56 -3.28
C THR A 157 -2.21 3.49 -3.88
N ALA A 158 -1.94 4.80 -3.95
CA ALA A 158 -2.84 5.78 -4.56
C ALA A 158 -3.02 5.53 -6.07
N ALA A 159 -1.93 5.25 -6.81
CA ALA A 159 -2.01 4.91 -8.23
C ALA A 159 -2.84 3.65 -8.46
N ALA A 160 -2.65 2.62 -7.62
CA ALA A 160 -3.44 1.39 -7.67
C ALA A 160 -4.93 1.66 -7.37
N ALA A 161 -5.25 2.50 -6.38
CA ALA A 161 -6.63 2.87 -6.04
C ALA A 161 -7.29 3.63 -7.19
N VAL A 162 -6.61 4.62 -7.78
CA VAL A 162 -7.10 5.35 -8.95
C VAL A 162 -7.35 4.39 -10.12
N TYR A 163 -6.44 3.46 -10.39
CA TYR A 163 -6.63 2.46 -11.44
C TYR A 163 -7.84 1.56 -11.17
N LEU A 164 -7.96 0.99 -9.98
CA LEU A 164 -9.05 0.08 -9.60
C LEU A 164 -10.40 0.78 -9.52
N GLY A 165 -10.43 2.09 -9.23
CA GLY A 165 -11.61 2.95 -9.27
C GLY A 165 -12.03 3.36 -10.68
N GLY A 166 -11.29 2.94 -11.73
CA GLY A 166 -11.58 3.30 -13.11
C GLY A 166 -11.06 4.68 -13.54
N GLY A 167 -10.09 5.23 -12.79
CA GLY A 167 -9.48 6.52 -13.09
C GLY A 167 -8.70 6.55 -14.40
N GLN A 168 -8.45 7.75 -14.90
CA GLN A 168 -7.82 7.97 -16.20
C GLN A 168 -6.31 7.66 -16.19
N SER A 169 -5.79 7.09 -17.27
CA SER A 169 -4.38 6.77 -17.45
C SER A 169 -3.41 7.93 -17.15
N PRO A 170 -3.65 9.18 -17.55
CA PRO A 170 -2.74 10.27 -17.25
C PRO A 170 -2.58 10.55 -15.74
N ALA A 171 -3.66 10.41 -14.95
CA ALA A 171 -3.61 10.56 -13.50
C ALA A 171 -2.76 9.44 -12.86
N ILE A 172 -2.97 8.20 -13.30
CA ILE A 172 -2.20 7.04 -12.83
C ILE A 172 -0.72 7.22 -13.15
N GLU A 173 -0.37 7.64 -14.37
CA GLU A 173 1.02 7.88 -14.78
C GLU A 173 1.68 9.00 -13.97
N ALA A 174 0.93 10.07 -13.68
CA ALA A 174 1.42 11.17 -12.87
C ALA A 174 1.80 10.72 -11.45
N ILE A 175 0.96 9.91 -10.81
CA ILE A 175 1.22 9.38 -9.48
C ILE A 175 2.36 8.34 -9.52
N LEU A 176 2.39 7.46 -10.52
CA LEU A 176 3.41 6.41 -10.65
C LEU A 176 4.84 6.95 -10.84
N ARG A 177 5.01 8.21 -11.25
CA ARG A 177 6.35 8.85 -11.29
C ARG A 177 7.01 8.93 -9.92
N HIS A 178 6.21 8.96 -8.86
CA HIS A 178 6.64 9.06 -7.47
C HIS A 178 6.54 7.72 -6.72
N ALA A 179 6.15 6.64 -7.42
CA ALA A 179 5.92 5.33 -6.82
C ALA A 179 7.21 4.60 -6.48
N ASP A 180 7.08 3.65 -5.56
CA ASP A 180 8.16 2.75 -5.16
C ASP A 180 8.50 1.77 -6.30
N ARG A 181 9.71 1.87 -6.83
CA ARG A 181 10.19 1.02 -7.94
C ARG A 181 11.16 -0.08 -7.48
N GLU A 182 11.79 0.08 -6.33
CA GLU A 182 12.84 -0.80 -5.83
C GLU A 182 12.54 -1.37 -4.44
N GLY A 183 11.66 -0.74 -3.68
CA GLY A 183 11.30 -1.12 -2.32
C GLY A 183 10.19 -2.17 -2.24
N PRO A 184 9.56 -2.30 -1.05
CA PRO A 184 8.61 -3.37 -0.74
C PRO A 184 7.34 -3.35 -1.60
N ASN A 185 6.98 -2.20 -2.17
CA ASN A 185 5.80 -2.06 -3.03
C ASN A 185 6.09 -2.13 -4.52
N ALA A 186 7.34 -2.34 -4.94
CA ALA A 186 7.75 -2.40 -6.35
C ALA A 186 6.96 -3.44 -7.18
N ALA A 187 6.57 -4.55 -6.57
CA ALA A 187 5.74 -5.56 -7.23
C ALA A 187 4.35 -5.03 -7.57
N LEU A 188 3.72 -4.26 -6.66
CA LEU A 188 2.42 -3.62 -6.90
C LEU A 188 2.54 -2.53 -7.97
N THR A 189 3.60 -1.72 -7.95
CA THR A 189 3.87 -0.71 -8.99
C THR A 189 3.92 -1.36 -10.37
N ARG A 190 4.73 -2.42 -10.53
CA ARG A 190 4.83 -3.17 -11.81
C ARG A 190 3.50 -3.80 -12.22
N LEU A 191 2.73 -4.31 -11.27
CA LEU A 191 1.42 -4.87 -11.55
C LEU A 191 0.45 -3.82 -12.11
N VAL A 192 0.40 -2.63 -11.51
CA VAL A 192 -0.45 -1.53 -11.97
C VAL A 192 -0.02 -1.05 -13.36
N GLU A 193 1.29 -0.89 -13.60
CA GLU A 193 1.84 -0.53 -14.91
C GLU A 193 1.47 -1.58 -15.97
N ALA A 194 1.66 -2.85 -15.67
CA ALA A 194 1.32 -3.94 -16.59
C ALA A 194 -0.19 -4.01 -16.86
N ALA A 195 -1.00 -3.95 -15.83
CA ALA A 195 -2.47 -4.01 -15.96
C ALA A 195 -3.02 -2.84 -16.78
N LYS A 196 -2.50 -1.62 -16.55
CA LYS A 196 -2.84 -0.42 -17.34
C LYS A 196 -2.44 -0.61 -18.81
N ASN A 197 -1.20 -1.05 -19.07
CA ASN A 197 -0.66 -1.19 -20.42
C ASN A 197 -1.36 -2.30 -21.22
N GLN A 198 -1.83 -3.35 -20.55
CA GLN A 198 -2.56 -4.46 -21.16
C GLN A 198 -4.07 -4.22 -21.24
N GLY A 199 -4.56 -3.08 -20.77
CA GLY A 199 -6.00 -2.77 -20.77
C GLY A 199 -6.84 -3.74 -19.92
N ILE A 200 -6.26 -4.32 -18.86
CA ILE A 200 -6.99 -5.25 -17.99
C ILE A 200 -8.11 -4.49 -17.29
N ASN A 201 -9.31 -5.08 -17.27
CA ASN A 201 -10.46 -4.44 -16.63
C ASN A 201 -10.23 -4.30 -15.10
N PRO A 202 -10.17 -3.07 -14.56
CA PRO A 202 -9.89 -2.82 -13.16
C PRO A 202 -10.93 -3.42 -12.21
N HIS A 203 -12.21 -3.50 -12.62
CA HIS A 203 -13.27 -4.08 -11.80
C HIS A 203 -13.09 -5.60 -11.58
N LYS A 204 -12.47 -6.31 -12.52
CA LYS A 204 -12.16 -7.75 -12.34
C LYS A 204 -11.08 -7.92 -11.27
N ILE A 205 -10.02 -7.10 -11.32
CA ILE A 205 -8.94 -7.13 -10.33
C ILE A 205 -9.47 -6.74 -8.95
N ARG A 206 -10.22 -5.62 -8.86
CA ARG A 206 -10.82 -5.15 -7.59
C ARG A 206 -11.68 -6.24 -6.94
N ARG A 207 -12.54 -6.91 -7.71
CA ARG A 207 -13.38 -8.00 -7.20
C ARG A 207 -12.54 -9.17 -6.69
N ALA A 208 -11.49 -9.56 -7.43
CA ALA A 208 -10.62 -10.65 -7.03
C ALA A 208 -9.86 -10.35 -5.73
N ILE A 209 -9.31 -9.14 -5.59
CA ILE A 209 -8.65 -8.71 -4.35
C ILE A 209 -9.68 -8.64 -3.20
N GLY A 210 -10.83 -7.99 -3.41
CA GLY A 210 -11.85 -7.80 -2.38
C GLY A 210 -12.40 -9.12 -1.82
N SER A 211 -12.58 -10.13 -2.67
CA SER A 211 -13.06 -11.45 -2.22
C SER A 211 -12.04 -12.23 -1.37
N SER A 212 -10.76 -11.90 -1.45
CA SER A 212 -9.70 -12.62 -0.72
C SER A 212 -9.24 -11.90 0.57
N ILE A 213 -9.55 -10.61 0.74
CA ILE A 213 -9.01 -9.81 1.86
C ILE A 213 -9.42 -10.35 3.21
N ALA A 214 -10.68 -10.73 3.42
CA ALA A 214 -11.15 -11.26 4.70
C ALA A 214 -10.35 -12.51 5.11
N THR A 215 -10.22 -13.47 4.20
CA THR A 215 -9.43 -14.68 4.43
C THR A 215 -7.96 -14.37 4.71
N GLN A 216 -7.37 -13.44 3.95
CA GLN A 216 -5.97 -13.05 4.15
C GLN A 216 -5.74 -12.33 5.48
N LEU A 217 -6.71 -11.55 5.97
CA LEU A 217 -6.66 -10.92 7.29
C LEU A 217 -6.73 -11.99 8.39
N ASP A 218 -7.66 -12.95 8.28
CA ASP A 218 -7.77 -14.06 9.25
C ASP A 218 -6.47 -14.88 9.33
N GLU A 219 -5.88 -15.19 8.17
CA GLU A 219 -4.59 -15.88 8.10
C GLU A 219 -3.43 -15.07 8.69
N ALA A 220 -3.43 -13.75 8.45
CA ALA A 220 -2.42 -12.85 9.00
C ALA A 220 -2.56 -12.72 10.52
N ASP A 221 -3.77 -12.66 11.03
CA ASP A 221 -4.07 -12.65 12.47
C ASP A 221 -3.65 -13.96 13.14
N ALA A 222 -3.96 -15.11 12.53
CA ALA A 222 -3.54 -16.40 13.02
C ALA A 222 -2.00 -16.51 13.14
N ARG A 223 -1.27 -16.04 12.13
CA ARG A 223 0.21 -15.98 12.14
C ARG A 223 0.74 -15.05 13.24
N TRP A 224 0.11 -13.90 13.41
CA TRP A 224 0.47 -12.93 14.43
C TRP A 224 0.27 -13.52 15.85
N HIS A 225 -0.86 -14.20 16.12
CA HIS A 225 -1.12 -14.88 17.39
C HIS A 225 -0.11 -16.01 17.66
N GLN A 226 0.24 -16.80 16.65
CA GLN A 226 1.24 -17.85 16.76
C GLN A 226 2.62 -17.29 17.13
N SER A 227 3.05 -16.21 16.49
CA SER A 227 4.35 -15.58 16.75
C SER A 227 4.44 -15.04 18.18
N ARG A 228 3.38 -14.42 18.70
CA ARG A 228 3.32 -13.94 20.09
C ARG A 228 3.32 -15.09 21.10
N SER A 229 2.55 -16.12 20.85
CA SER A 229 2.51 -17.31 21.72
C SER A 229 3.86 -18.02 21.80
N SER A 230 4.61 -18.02 20.71
CA SER A 230 5.97 -18.56 20.65
C SER A 230 6.96 -17.69 21.40
N ALA A 231 6.88 -16.38 21.25
CA ALA A 231 7.73 -15.42 21.98
C ALA A 231 7.52 -15.49 23.49
N VAL A 232 6.26 -15.59 23.95
CA VAL A 232 5.94 -15.75 25.37
C VAL A 232 6.50 -17.06 25.92
N ARG A 233 6.37 -18.17 25.20
CA ARG A 233 6.95 -19.47 25.60
C ARG A 233 8.47 -19.41 25.68
N SER A 234 9.14 -18.78 24.72
CA SER A 234 10.59 -18.63 24.72
C SER A 234 11.09 -17.75 25.87
N ALA A 235 10.33 -16.71 26.24
CA ALA A 235 10.65 -15.84 27.37
C ALA A 235 10.38 -16.51 28.73
N SER A 236 9.45 -17.47 28.79
CA SER A 236 9.04 -18.17 30.03
C SER A 236 9.96 -19.34 30.40
N PHE A 237 10.87 -19.78 29.51
CA PHE A 237 11.92 -20.71 29.82
C PHE A 237 13.24 -19.95 29.93
N PRO A 238 13.64 -19.51 31.14
CA PRO A 238 15.04 -19.14 31.35
C PRO A 238 15.82 -20.39 31.06
N THR A 239 16.76 -20.31 30.12
CA THR A 239 17.71 -21.37 29.83
C THR A 239 18.48 -21.69 31.12
N THR A 240 17.99 -22.59 31.92
CA THR A 240 18.78 -23.29 32.96
C THR A 240 19.77 -24.28 32.29
N ALA A 241 20.44 -23.77 31.25
CA ALA A 241 21.61 -24.42 30.67
C ALA A 241 22.86 -23.78 31.27
N ARG A 242 22.92 -23.70 32.60
CA ARG A 242 24.14 -23.27 33.28
C ARG A 242 24.29 -24.01 34.58
N SER A 243 24.74 -25.26 34.52
CA SER A 243 25.48 -25.92 35.59
C SER A 243 25.83 -27.40 35.28
N VAL A 244 26.46 -27.68 34.16
CA VAL A 244 27.17 -28.97 33.99
C VAL A 244 28.66 -28.75 33.66
N GLY A 245 29.15 -27.52 33.76
CA GLY A 245 30.55 -27.16 33.47
C GLY A 245 31.36 -26.66 34.67
N ALA A 246 30.74 -26.48 35.85
CA ALA A 246 31.48 -25.89 37.00
C ALA A 246 32.17 -26.94 37.89
N ASP A 247 31.77 -28.21 37.87
CA ASP A 247 32.38 -29.21 38.71
C ASP A 247 33.62 -29.93 38.11
N ALA A 248 33.88 -29.74 36.82
CA ALA A 248 35.06 -30.28 36.16
C ALA A 248 36.31 -29.41 36.29
N ALA A 249 36.18 -28.15 36.67
CA ALA A 249 37.33 -27.22 36.83
C ALA A 249 37.93 -27.19 38.25
N ALA A 250 37.23 -27.76 39.26
CA ALA A 250 37.73 -27.78 40.63
C ALA A 250 38.66 -28.97 40.92
N ALA A 251 38.79 -29.96 40.04
CA ALA A 251 39.61 -31.14 40.24
C ALA A 251 41.05 -31.04 39.70
N ALA A 252 41.41 -29.98 39.02
CA ALA A 252 42.71 -29.83 38.34
C ALA A 252 43.70 -28.88 39.04
N TYR A 253 43.38 -28.32 40.21
CA TYR A 253 44.33 -27.52 40.96
C TYR A 253 44.95 -28.27 42.11
N ARG A 254 46.01 -29.08 41.82
CA ARG A 254 46.92 -29.67 42.81
C ARG A 254 48.12 -28.72 42.93
N PRO A 255 48.37 -28.04 44.07
CA PRO A 255 49.58 -27.25 44.22
C PRO A 255 50.79 -28.16 44.37
N ALA A 256 51.81 -27.95 43.60
CA ALA A 256 53.12 -28.60 43.71
C ALA A 256 53.84 -28.19 45.02
N PRO A 257 54.51 -29.09 45.71
CA PRO A 257 55.19 -28.77 46.95
C PRO A 257 56.54 -28.05 46.68
N GLY A 258 56.74 -27.00 47.42
CA GLY A 258 57.96 -26.35 47.88
C GLY A 258 59.21 -26.41 47.04
N GLY A 259 59.61 -25.27 46.53
CA GLY A 259 60.98 -24.96 46.13
C GLY A 259 61.45 -23.72 46.90
N ARG A 260 62.47 -23.90 47.75
CA ARG A 260 63.06 -22.87 48.61
C ARG A 260 63.72 -21.72 47.84
N SER A 261 63.51 -20.59 48.35
CA SER A 261 64.39 -19.48 48.62
C SER A 261 65.84 -19.53 48.12
N THR A 262 66.22 -18.52 47.41
CA THR A 262 67.49 -17.82 47.71
C THR A 262 67.37 -16.38 47.08
N GLY A 263 67.43 -15.35 47.89
CA GLY A 263 67.78 -14.02 47.43
C GLY A 263 69.29 -13.94 47.22
N PRO A 264 69.77 -12.89 46.56
CA PRO A 264 70.59 -11.91 47.23
C PRO A 264 70.23 -10.49 46.80
N GLU A 265 70.29 -9.61 47.74
CA GLU A 265 71.42 -8.71 48.06
C GLU A 265 71.60 -7.47 47.20
N VAL A 266 71.29 -6.43 47.82
CA VAL A 266 71.66 -5.05 47.74
C VAL A 266 73.00 -4.79 47.04
N GLU A 267 73.13 -3.77 46.19
CA GLU A 267 74.05 -2.68 46.27
C GLU A 267 73.78 -1.55 45.30
N ARG A 268 73.73 -0.36 45.91
CA ARG A 268 74.02 1.04 45.45
C ARG A 268 73.11 1.70 44.43
#